data_90a4d4cba817ecc6b1cce90b0da08916
#
_entry.id   90a4d4cba817ecc6b1cce90b0da08916
#
_cell.length_a   1.000
_cell.length_b   1.000
_cell.length_c   1.000
_cell.angle_alpha   90.00
_cell.angle_beta   90.00
_cell.angle_gamma   90.00
#
_symmetry.space_group_name_H-M   'P 1'
#
loop_
_entity.id
_entity.type
_entity.pdbx_description
1 polymer ?
#
loop_
_entity_poly.entity_id
_entity_poly.type
_entity_poly.pdbx_seq_one_letter_code
_entity_poly.pdbx_strand_id
1 'polypeptide(L)'
;MHRLHPYPDVQVMFRRLLIATLIGLLAALAVALFRHAMVVLETLLLSNDSGSLVNAAQSLPAWRRLVTPALGGLTAGTLLWLWQRRSVARPHSATDYMEALETGDGCFDTPASLVKSLASLLVVVTGSAIGREGAMILLAALAASLFARRFTPQSEWKLWVACGAAAGMASAYHAPLAGSLFIAEILFGTLMLASLGPVVISAVIALLLTQFLNGGAAPLYHVVLQQNLSALHYGLMLATGLLAGLCGPLFIWLMDYSHGGFVKLKLAPPWQLALGGLIVGGLSLITPAVWGNGYSVVQSYLLLPPSGALLVGVFICKLLAVLASSGSGAPGGVFTPTLFVGLAMGMLFACFSRLWLPGSEEMAIMMGLTGMAAFLAATTHAPIMSTLMICEMTGQYTLLPGLLITCVVSSVLSRTLRRDSIYRHHVAEHV
;
A
#
# COMPACT_ATOMS: atom_id res chain seq x y z
N MET A 1 -39.82 26.59 4.16
CA MET A 1 -38.77 26.22 3.18
C MET A 1 -37.38 26.39 3.85
N HIS A 2 -36.92 25.38 4.55
CA HIS A 2 -35.55 25.36 5.02
C HIS A 2 -34.65 25.13 3.83
N ARG A 3 -33.93 26.16 3.40
CA ARG A 3 -32.80 25.98 2.48
C ARG A 3 -31.77 25.15 3.22
N LEU A 4 -31.66 23.90 2.87
CA LEU A 4 -30.48 23.08 3.23
C LEU A 4 -29.29 23.76 2.60
N HIS A 5 -28.53 24.54 3.39
CA HIS A 5 -27.21 25.00 2.97
C HIS A 5 -26.30 23.78 2.99
N PRO A 6 -25.84 23.28 1.83
CA PRO A 6 -24.96 22.09 1.78
C PRO A 6 -23.57 22.37 2.32
N TYR A 7 -23.23 23.63 2.61
CA TYR A 7 -21.94 24.05 3.11
C TYR A 7 -22.04 24.71 4.48
N PRO A 8 -21.11 24.42 5.42
CA PRO A 8 -21.02 25.14 6.67
C PRO A 8 -20.69 26.63 6.43
N ASP A 9 -20.87 27.44 7.46
CA ASP A 9 -20.53 28.87 7.45
C ASP A 9 -19.09 29.07 6.92
N VAL A 10 -18.87 30.19 6.20
CA VAL A 10 -17.58 30.53 5.59
C VAL A 10 -16.43 30.53 6.60
N GLN A 11 -16.65 31.02 7.83
CA GLN A 11 -15.64 31.01 8.88
C GLN A 11 -15.27 29.60 9.31
N VAL A 12 -16.23 28.70 9.45
CA VAL A 12 -16.01 27.29 9.79
C VAL A 12 -15.26 26.60 8.67
N MET A 13 -15.62 26.87 7.41
CA MET A 13 -14.92 26.29 6.26
C MET A 13 -13.47 26.78 6.19
N PHE A 14 -13.23 28.07 6.37
CA PHE A 14 -11.86 28.62 6.39
C PHE A 14 -11.00 28.00 7.47
N ARG A 15 -11.55 27.86 8.69
CA ARG A 15 -10.88 27.20 9.79
C ARG A 15 -10.54 25.75 9.45
N ARG A 16 -11.48 25.01 8.86
CA ARG A 16 -11.23 23.60 8.45
C ARG A 16 -10.16 23.48 7.39
N LEU A 17 -10.14 24.37 6.40
CA LEU A 17 -9.10 24.37 5.37
C LEU A 17 -7.73 24.71 5.94
N LEU A 18 -7.66 25.64 6.90
CA LEU A 18 -6.40 25.95 7.60
C LEU A 18 -5.90 24.75 8.40
N ILE A 19 -6.74 24.09 9.15
CA ILE A 19 -6.40 22.89 9.91
C ILE A 19 -5.98 21.76 8.96
N ALA A 20 -6.69 21.58 7.85
CA ALA A 20 -6.33 20.60 6.82
C ALA A 20 -4.94 20.85 6.24
N THR A 21 -4.58 22.10 6.00
CA THR A 21 -3.24 22.48 5.55
C THR A 21 -2.17 22.11 6.58
N LEU A 22 -2.40 22.42 7.86
CA LEU A 22 -1.47 22.06 8.94
C LEU A 22 -1.32 20.54 9.08
N ILE A 23 -2.40 19.79 8.97
CA ILE A 23 -2.39 18.34 9.00
C ILE A 23 -1.62 17.76 7.81
N GLY A 24 -1.80 18.32 6.62
CA GLY A 24 -1.03 17.93 5.44
C GLY A 24 0.48 18.13 5.63
N LEU A 25 0.88 19.25 6.21
CA LEU A 25 2.29 19.51 6.54
C LEU A 25 2.84 18.51 7.57
N LEU A 26 2.11 18.27 8.65
CA LEU A 26 2.49 17.30 9.68
C LEU A 26 2.59 15.87 9.14
N ALA A 27 1.65 15.47 8.32
CA ALA A 27 1.65 14.15 7.70
C ALA A 27 2.86 13.95 6.78
N ALA A 28 3.17 14.95 5.95
CA ALA A 28 4.35 14.92 5.07
C ALA A 28 5.66 14.84 5.86
N LEU A 29 5.77 15.57 6.97
CA LEU A 29 6.92 15.49 7.86
C LEU A 29 7.05 14.13 8.53
N ALA A 30 5.95 13.53 8.97
CA ALA A 30 5.95 12.19 9.55
C ALA A 30 6.42 11.13 8.54
N VAL A 31 5.93 11.20 7.31
CA VAL A 31 6.35 10.31 6.22
C VAL A 31 7.84 10.51 5.89
N ALA A 32 8.30 11.76 5.81
CA ALA A 32 9.71 12.08 5.56
C ALA A 32 10.62 11.56 6.66
N LEU A 33 10.20 11.69 7.92
CA LEU A 33 10.94 11.17 9.07
C LEU A 33 11.07 9.64 9.01
N PHE A 34 10.00 8.94 8.68
CA PHE A 34 10.02 7.48 8.53
C PHE A 34 10.95 7.04 7.40
N ARG A 35 10.89 7.71 6.24
CA ARG A 35 11.80 7.44 5.12
C ARG A 35 13.26 7.66 5.50
N HIS A 36 13.55 8.74 6.21
CA HIS A 36 14.91 9.03 6.69
C HIS A 36 15.39 7.95 7.66
N ALA A 37 14.55 7.54 8.59
CA ALA A 37 14.85 6.44 9.51
C ALA A 37 15.14 5.13 8.78
N MET A 38 14.39 4.82 7.72
CA MET A 38 14.64 3.66 6.87
C MET A 38 16.03 3.72 6.21
N VAL A 39 16.36 4.85 5.59
CA VAL A 39 17.67 5.02 4.92
C VAL A 39 18.81 4.87 5.93
N VAL A 40 18.70 5.48 7.10
CA VAL A 40 19.70 5.37 8.16
C VAL A 40 19.87 3.90 8.61
N LEU A 41 18.79 3.19 8.85
CA LEU A 41 18.85 1.79 9.28
C LEU A 41 19.38 0.86 8.18
N GLU A 42 19.01 1.08 6.93
CA GLU A 42 19.55 0.32 5.79
C GLU A 42 21.07 0.52 5.68
N THR A 43 21.55 1.75 5.83
CA THR A 43 22.97 2.05 5.79
C THR A 43 23.72 1.39 6.95
N LEU A 44 23.15 1.41 8.16
CA LEU A 44 23.79 0.83 9.35
C LEU A 44 23.75 -0.71 9.35
N LEU A 45 22.62 -1.31 8.97
CA LEU A 45 22.43 -2.77 9.07
C LEU A 45 22.90 -3.53 7.82
N LEU A 46 22.68 -2.95 6.64
CA LEU A 46 22.96 -3.60 5.36
C LEU A 46 24.18 -3.03 4.64
N SER A 47 24.77 -1.97 5.18
CA SER A 47 25.91 -1.24 4.58
C SER A 47 25.63 -0.82 3.12
N ASN A 48 24.39 -0.46 2.82
CA ASN A 48 23.95 -0.08 1.49
C ASN A 48 23.07 1.17 1.57
N ASP A 49 23.45 2.22 0.87
CA ASP A 49 22.78 3.52 0.84
C ASP A 49 22.04 3.78 -0.50
N SER A 50 21.91 2.77 -1.34
CA SER A 50 21.28 2.92 -2.66
C SER A 50 19.77 3.21 -2.59
N GLY A 51 19.14 3.01 -1.44
CA GLY A 51 17.69 3.16 -1.26
C GLY A 51 16.87 2.00 -1.84
N SER A 52 17.50 0.98 -2.41
CA SER A 52 16.85 -0.20 -2.96
C SER A 52 17.20 -1.44 -2.13
N LEU A 53 16.19 -2.09 -1.57
CA LEU A 53 16.36 -3.34 -0.82
C LEU A 53 16.83 -4.49 -1.72
N VAL A 54 16.44 -4.50 -2.98
CA VAL A 54 16.90 -5.50 -3.95
C VAL A 54 18.41 -5.37 -4.21
N ASN A 55 18.90 -4.14 -4.38
CA ASN A 55 20.34 -3.88 -4.52
C ASN A 55 21.09 -4.26 -3.24
N ALA A 56 20.54 -3.96 -2.08
CA ALA A 56 21.10 -4.38 -0.80
C ALA A 56 21.19 -5.91 -0.72
N ALA A 57 20.15 -6.63 -1.10
CA ALA A 57 20.14 -8.08 -1.13
C ALA A 57 21.20 -8.66 -2.08
N GLN A 58 21.36 -8.06 -3.27
CA GLN A 58 22.38 -8.46 -4.22
C GLN A 58 23.81 -8.28 -3.70
N SER A 59 24.05 -7.24 -2.90
CA SER A 59 25.36 -6.93 -2.34
C SER A 59 25.76 -7.83 -1.16
N LEU A 60 24.79 -8.52 -0.53
CA LEU A 60 25.03 -9.37 0.62
C LEU A 60 25.42 -10.79 0.22
N PRO A 61 26.30 -11.47 1.01
CA PRO A 61 26.56 -12.88 0.80
C PRO A 61 25.32 -13.73 1.06
N ALA A 62 25.27 -14.93 0.48
CA ALA A 62 24.11 -15.80 0.53
C ALA A 62 23.60 -16.09 1.96
N TRP A 63 24.50 -16.35 2.91
CA TRP A 63 24.13 -16.63 4.29
C TRP A 63 23.50 -15.43 4.98
N ARG A 64 23.93 -14.21 4.69
CA ARG A 64 23.31 -12.98 5.22
C ARG A 64 21.93 -12.74 4.62
N ARG A 65 21.75 -12.96 3.32
CA ARG A 65 20.42 -12.87 2.69
C ARG A 65 19.42 -13.84 3.30
N LEU A 66 19.88 -15.05 3.66
CA LEU A 66 19.04 -16.05 4.32
C LEU A 66 18.62 -15.62 5.74
N VAL A 67 19.56 -15.12 6.50
CA VAL A 67 19.41 -14.91 7.96
C VAL A 67 18.80 -13.53 8.29
N THR A 68 19.11 -12.49 7.51
CA THR A 68 18.71 -11.11 7.82
C THR A 68 17.18 -10.93 7.98
N PRO A 69 16.32 -11.42 7.08
CA PRO A 69 14.86 -11.31 7.30
C PRO A 69 14.38 -12.08 8.53
N ALA A 70 14.98 -13.21 8.85
CA ALA A 70 14.64 -13.99 10.03
C ALA A 70 15.00 -13.26 11.33
N LEU A 71 16.17 -12.63 11.39
CA LEU A 71 16.58 -11.81 12.54
C LEU A 71 15.71 -10.57 12.68
N GLY A 72 15.37 -9.92 11.58
CA GLY A 72 14.44 -8.79 11.58
C GLY A 72 13.05 -9.18 12.08
N GLY A 73 12.54 -10.31 11.63
CA GLY A 73 11.28 -10.88 12.12
C GLY A 73 11.35 -11.22 13.60
N LEU A 74 12.45 -11.81 14.06
CA LEU A 74 12.65 -12.15 15.46
C LEU A 74 12.66 -10.91 16.37
N THR A 75 13.39 -9.86 15.99
CA THR A 75 13.46 -8.60 16.77
C THR A 75 12.11 -7.89 16.78
N ALA A 76 11.45 -7.76 15.66
CA ALA A 76 10.13 -7.13 15.57
C ALA A 76 9.08 -7.92 16.34
N GLY A 77 9.08 -9.24 16.21
CA GLY A 77 8.18 -10.13 16.94
C GLY A 77 8.40 -10.09 18.44
N THR A 78 9.65 -10.01 18.89
CA THR A 78 10.01 -9.83 20.31
C THR A 78 9.49 -8.50 20.85
N LEU A 79 9.66 -7.42 20.09
CA LEU A 79 9.14 -6.09 20.45
C LEU A 79 7.61 -6.11 20.61
N LEU A 80 6.89 -6.68 19.65
CA LEU A 80 5.44 -6.79 19.71
C LEU A 80 4.97 -7.68 20.86
N TRP A 81 5.64 -8.79 21.10
CA TRP A 81 5.31 -9.72 22.18
C TRP A 81 5.53 -9.11 23.57
N LEU A 82 6.65 -8.42 23.78
CA LEU A 82 6.91 -7.72 25.03
C LEU A 82 5.88 -6.61 25.27
N TRP A 83 5.50 -5.88 24.24
CA TRP A 83 4.45 -4.87 24.34
C TRP A 83 3.09 -5.48 24.71
N GLN A 84 2.70 -6.58 24.05
CA GLN A 84 1.44 -7.27 24.36
C GLN A 84 1.39 -7.74 25.82
N ARG A 85 2.50 -8.25 26.34
CA ARG A 85 2.56 -8.68 27.75
C ARG A 85 2.42 -7.52 28.74
N ARG A 86 2.97 -6.37 28.42
CA ARG A 86 2.89 -5.17 29.29
C ARG A 86 1.55 -4.46 29.19
N SER A 87 0.82 -4.63 28.10
CA SER A 87 -0.42 -3.89 27.80
C SER A 87 -1.71 -4.69 28.02
N VAL A 88 -1.64 -5.90 28.58
CA VAL A 88 -2.82 -6.78 28.78
C VAL A 88 -3.90 -6.09 29.64
N ALA A 89 -3.53 -5.24 30.58
CA ALA A 89 -4.45 -4.54 31.48
C ALA A 89 -4.99 -3.23 30.91
N ARG A 90 -4.54 -2.79 29.73
CA ARG A 90 -4.99 -1.54 29.10
C ARG A 90 -6.26 -1.74 28.30
N PRO A 91 -7.22 -0.81 28.33
CA PRO A 91 -8.38 -0.87 27.45
C PRO A 91 -7.92 -0.78 26.00
N HIS A 92 -8.60 -1.53 25.13
CA HIS A 92 -8.32 -1.52 23.70
C HIS A 92 -8.64 -0.15 23.10
N SER A 93 -7.68 0.43 22.40
CA SER A 93 -7.84 1.63 21.57
C SER A 93 -7.29 1.33 20.17
N ALA A 94 -7.74 2.07 19.19
CA ALA A 94 -7.35 1.86 17.80
C ALA A 94 -5.82 1.96 17.61
N THR A 95 -5.25 1.01 16.89
CA THR A 95 -3.85 0.98 16.47
C THR A 95 -3.70 1.07 14.96
N ASP A 96 -4.81 1.18 14.23
CA ASP A 96 -4.87 1.31 12.78
C ASP A 96 -5.84 2.41 12.41
N TYR A 97 -5.57 3.14 11.32
CA TYR A 97 -6.43 4.21 10.84
C TYR A 97 -7.81 3.70 10.37
N MET A 98 -7.90 2.49 9.79
CA MET A 98 -9.18 1.88 9.44
C MET A 98 -10.05 1.66 10.67
N GLU A 99 -9.49 1.06 11.70
CA GLU A 99 -10.17 0.82 12.96
C GLU A 99 -10.60 2.13 13.64
N ALA A 100 -9.72 3.14 13.66
CA ALA A 100 -10.02 4.44 14.26
C ALA A 100 -11.18 5.15 13.55
N LEU A 101 -11.32 4.98 12.24
CA LEU A 101 -12.36 5.64 11.44
C LEU A 101 -13.66 4.85 11.38
N GLU A 102 -13.63 3.53 11.36
CA GLU A 102 -14.83 2.70 11.24
C GLU A 102 -15.49 2.43 12.59
N THR A 103 -14.74 2.01 13.57
CA THR A 103 -15.27 1.57 14.88
C THR A 103 -14.89 2.47 16.04
N GLY A 104 -13.86 3.30 15.89
CA GLY A 104 -13.36 4.22 16.91
C GLY A 104 -13.95 5.62 16.80
N ASP A 105 -13.47 6.51 17.66
CA ASP A 105 -13.81 7.94 17.70
C ASP A 105 -12.74 8.82 17.04
N GLY A 106 -11.80 8.25 16.32
CA GLY A 106 -10.64 8.94 15.75
C GLY A 106 -9.47 9.06 16.72
N CYS A 107 -9.47 8.30 17.81
CA CYS A 107 -8.43 8.31 18.82
C CYS A 107 -7.55 7.06 18.69
N PHE A 108 -6.23 7.25 18.70
CA PHE A 108 -5.26 6.15 18.63
C PHE A 108 -4.68 5.83 20.01
N ASP A 109 -4.34 4.57 20.22
CA ASP A 109 -3.39 4.19 21.27
C ASP A 109 -1.98 4.59 20.80
N THR A 110 -1.50 5.75 21.23
CA THR A 110 -0.23 6.32 20.75
C THR A 110 0.96 5.41 21.02
N PRO A 111 1.18 4.86 22.25
CA PRO A 111 2.31 3.96 22.46
C PRO A 111 2.24 2.70 21.62
N ALA A 112 1.07 2.07 21.51
CA ALA A 112 0.89 0.86 20.72
C ALA A 112 1.13 1.12 19.23
N SER A 113 0.66 2.25 18.71
CA SER A 113 0.87 2.65 17.31
C SER A 113 2.35 2.92 17.03
N LEU A 114 3.08 3.53 17.93
CA LEU A 114 4.52 3.75 17.80
C LEU A 114 5.31 2.44 17.83
N VAL A 115 4.95 1.51 18.71
CA VAL A 115 5.57 0.18 18.77
C VAL A 115 5.32 -0.59 17.49
N LYS A 116 4.10 -0.56 16.97
CA LYS A 116 3.75 -1.19 15.69
C LYS A 116 4.54 -0.59 14.52
N SER A 117 4.69 0.73 14.49
CA SER A 117 5.46 1.42 13.45
C SER A 117 6.95 1.08 13.53
N LEU A 118 7.52 0.98 14.73
CA LEU A 118 8.92 0.56 14.92
C LEU A 118 9.14 -0.89 14.50
N ALA A 119 8.22 -1.78 14.86
CA ALA A 119 8.27 -3.18 14.42
C ALA A 119 8.17 -3.29 12.90
N SER A 120 7.31 -2.51 12.27
CA SER A 120 7.20 -2.43 10.81
C SER A 120 8.50 -1.95 10.17
N LEU A 121 9.11 -0.91 10.73
CA LEU A 121 10.41 -0.41 10.28
C LEU A 121 11.48 -1.51 10.31
N LEU A 122 11.55 -2.26 11.39
CA LEU A 122 12.53 -3.35 11.55
C LEU A 122 12.35 -4.45 10.50
N VAL A 123 11.12 -4.91 10.27
CA VAL A 123 10.88 -5.97 9.28
C VAL A 123 11.09 -5.50 7.85
N VAL A 124 10.70 -4.28 7.53
CA VAL A 124 10.85 -3.73 6.18
C VAL A 124 12.32 -3.53 5.83
N VAL A 125 13.10 -2.95 6.75
CA VAL A 125 14.54 -2.70 6.54
C VAL A 125 15.33 -4.00 6.39
N THR A 126 14.92 -5.06 7.04
CA THR A 126 15.58 -6.37 6.99
C THR A 126 15.13 -7.26 5.83
N GLY A 127 14.28 -6.77 4.94
CA GLY A 127 13.98 -7.41 3.67
C GLY A 127 12.68 -8.18 3.59
N SER A 128 11.79 -8.08 4.59
CA SER A 128 10.46 -8.68 4.48
C SER A 128 9.68 -8.16 3.27
N ALA A 129 8.89 -9.02 2.65
CA ALA A 129 8.16 -8.72 1.41
C ALA A 129 6.82 -8.03 1.68
N ILE A 130 6.84 -6.99 2.50
CA ILE A 130 5.67 -6.16 2.82
C ILE A 130 5.94 -4.68 2.54
N GLY A 131 4.87 -3.87 2.45
CA GLY A 131 4.97 -2.46 2.16
C GLY A 131 5.34 -1.62 3.37
N ARG A 132 6.25 -0.69 3.16
CA ARG A 132 6.63 0.36 4.11
C ARG A 132 5.55 1.45 4.22
N GLU A 133 4.74 1.57 3.20
CA GLU A 133 3.74 2.64 3.07
C GLU A 133 2.63 2.52 4.11
N GLY A 134 2.30 1.31 4.56
CA GLY A 134 1.33 1.10 5.64
C GLY A 134 1.73 1.81 6.93
N ALA A 135 3.00 1.72 7.33
CA ALA A 135 3.53 2.41 8.49
C ALA A 135 3.59 3.94 8.29
N MET A 136 3.92 4.39 7.07
CA MET A 136 3.90 5.82 6.73
C MET A 136 2.51 6.43 6.89
N ILE A 137 1.49 5.76 6.39
CA ILE A 137 0.10 6.21 6.51
C ILE A 137 -0.36 6.18 7.96
N LEU A 138 0.01 5.15 8.71
CA LEU A 138 -0.30 5.05 10.14
C LEU A 138 0.32 6.21 10.92
N LEU A 139 1.58 6.54 10.70
CA LEU A 139 2.26 7.66 11.37
C LEU A 139 1.66 9.00 10.98
N ALA A 140 1.30 9.19 9.71
CA ALA A 140 0.62 10.40 9.25
C ALA A 140 -0.75 10.57 9.93
N ALA A 141 -1.53 9.51 10.00
CA ALA A 141 -2.82 9.51 10.67
C ALA A 141 -2.68 9.74 12.18
N LEU A 142 -1.66 9.16 12.81
CA LEU A 142 -1.36 9.37 14.22
C LEU A 142 -0.98 10.82 14.52
N ALA A 143 -0.12 11.44 13.69
CA ALA A 143 0.23 12.85 13.82
C ALA A 143 -1.00 13.75 13.70
N ALA A 144 -1.88 13.47 12.74
CA ALA A 144 -3.14 14.17 12.59
C ALA A 144 -4.05 14.00 13.82
N SER A 145 -4.13 12.80 14.36
CA SER A 145 -4.92 12.51 15.56
C SER A 145 -4.40 13.27 16.78
N LEU A 146 -3.09 13.29 17.00
CA LEU A 146 -2.48 14.02 18.13
C LEU A 146 -2.74 15.52 18.02
N PHE A 147 -2.63 16.08 16.83
CA PHE A 147 -2.98 17.47 16.57
C PHE A 147 -4.47 17.75 16.83
N ALA A 148 -5.34 16.88 16.32
CA ALA A 148 -6.78 17.04 16.45
C ALA A 148 -7.26 17.00 17.89
N ARG A 149 -6.71 16.11 18.70
CA ARG A 149 -7.06 15.99 20.14
C ARG A 149 -6.79 17.27 20.91
N ARG A 150 -5.78 18.02 20.52
CA ARG A 150 -5.37 19.24 21.24
C ARG A 150 -6.09 20.49 20.75
N PHE A 151 -6.39 20.59 19.45
CA PHE A 151 -6.81 21.83 18.81
C PHE A 151 -8.21 21.79 18.22
N THR A 152 -8.87 20.64 18.22
CA THR A 152 -10.20 20.48 17.60
C THR A 152 -11.19 19.80 18.53
N PRO A 153 -12.51 20.03 18.36
CA PRO A 153 -13.54 19.33 19.12
C PRO A 153 -13.61 17.85 18.72
N GLN A 154 -14.05 17.00 19.64
CA GLN A 154 -14.14 15.55 19.46
C GLN A 154 -14.99 15.12 18.26
N SER A 155 -16.01 15.91 17.92
CA SER A 155 -16.89 15.64 16.79
C SER A 155 -16.17 15.67 15.43
N GLU A 156 -15.00 16.30 15.35
CA GLU A 156 -14.22 16.45 14.12
C GLU A 156 -13.03 15.50 14.04
N TRP A 157 -12.71 14.75 15.08
CA TRP A 157 -11.48 13.94 15.12
C TRP A 157 -11.37 12.93 14.00
N LYS A 158 -12.49 12.29 13.61
CA LYS A 158 -12.49 11.34 12.47
C LYS A 158 -12.16 12.04 11.16
N LEU A 159 -12.64 13.23 10.94
CA LEU A 159 -12.30 14.02 9.75
C LEU A 159 -10.79 14.27 9.67
N TRP A 160 -10.17 14.66 10.77
CA TRP A 160 -8.76 15.00 10.79
C TRP A 160 -7.87 13.76 10.67
N VAL A 161 -8.25 12.63 11.23
CA VAL A 161 -7.57 11.35 11.00
C VAL A 161 -7.68 10.95 9.53
N ALA A 162 -8.84 11.12 8.90
CA ALA A 162 -9.03 10.89 7.48
C ALA A 162 -8.13 11.77 6.62
N CYS A 163 -8.04 13.06 6.96
CA CYS A 163 -7.11 13.99 6.30
C CYS A 163 -5.66 13.53 6.43
N GLY A 164 -5.26 13.09 7.62
CA GLY A 164 -3.92 12.56 7.88
C GLY A 164 -3.60 11.32 7.07
N ALA A 165 -4.54 10.38 6.99
CA ALA A 165 -4.37 9.16 6.20
C ALA A 165 -4.27 9.46 4.69
N ALA A 166 -5.12 10.35 4.18
CA ALA A 166 -5.05 10.78 2.77
C ALA A 166 -3.73 11.50 2.46
N ALA A 167 -3.29 12.37 3.35
CA ALA A 167 -2.02 13.09 3.23
C ALA A 167 -0.82 12.13 3.27
N GLY A 168 -0.85 11.13 4.14
CA GLY A 168 0.17 10.09 4.20
C GLY A 168 0.26 9.27 2.93
N MET A 169 -0.89 8.90 2.37
CA MET A 169 -0.94 8.19 1.09
C MET A 169 -0.44 9.06 -0.07
N ALA A 170 -0.83 10.33 -0.10
CA ALA A 170 -0.35 11.27 -1.11
C ALA A 170 1.18 11.44 -1.07
N SER A 171 1.76 11.54 0.12
CA SER A 171 3.21 11.64 0.30
C SER A 171 3.92 10.34 -0.07
N ALA A 172 3.36 9.19 0.29
CA ALA A 172 3.97 7.89 0.05
C ALA A 172 3.97 7.51 -1.43
N TYR A 173 2.87 7.78 -2.14
CA TYR A 173 2.66 7.35 -3.52
C TYR A 173 2.70 8.46 -4.56
N HIS A 174 2.89 9.71 -4.16
CA HIS A 174 2.79 10.89 -5.03
C HIS A 174 1.42 10.99 -5.73
N ALA A 175 0.37 10.60 -5.04
CA ALA A 175 -0.97 10.47 -5.58
C ALA A 175 -2.02 11.14 -4.67
N PRO A 176 -2.22 12.48 -4.80
CA PRO A 176 -3.13 13.21 -3.92
C PRO A 176 -4.60 12.91 -4.20
N LEU A 177 -5.01 12.77 -5.45
CA LEU A 177 -6.39 12.44 -5.79
C LEU A 177 -6.76 11.01 -5.38
N ALA A 178 -5.87 10.06 -5.64
CA ALA A 178 -6.07 8.68 -5.21
C ALA A 178 -6.09 8.57 -3.68
N GLY A 179 -5.24 9.30 -2.98
CA GLY A 179 -5.27 9.37 -1.51
C GLY A 179 -6.59 9.90 -0.97
N SER A 180 -7.13 10.94 -1.59
CA SER A 180 -8.43 11.51 -1.23
C SER A 180 -9.57 10.53 -1.49
N LEU A 181 -9.56 9.85 -2.64
CA LEU A 181 -10.57 8.86 -3.01
C LEU A 181 -10.44 7.57 -2.21
N PHE A 182 -9.26 7.21 -1.76
CA PHE A 182 -9.06 6.12 -0.81
C PHE A 182 -9.93 6.32 0.43
N ILE A 183 -9.91 7.53 0.98
CA ILE A 183 -10.76 7.88 2.11
C ILE A 183 -12.23 7.80 1.74
N ALA A 184 -12.62 8.35 0.59
CA ALA A 184 -14.01 8.38 0.17
C ALA A 184 -14.58 7.00 -0.14
N GLU A 185 -13.88 6.20 -0.94
CA GLU A 185 -14.38 4.90 -1.39
C GLU A 185 -14.22 3.80 -0.34
N ILE A 186 -13.10 3.75 0.35
CA ILE A 186 -12.79 2.64 1.26
C ILE A 186 -13.29 2.92 2.67
N LEU A 187 -13.02 4.10 3.20
CA LEU A 187 -13.32 4.41 4.60
C LEU A 187 -14.76 4.89 4.79
N PHE A 188 -15.21 5.84 4.00
CA PHE A 188 -16.56 6.39 4.15
C PHE A 188 -17.60 5.68 3.30
N GLY A 189 -17.21 5.03 2.22
CA GLY A 189 -18.12 4.41 1.28
C GLY A 189 -19.01 5.38 0.49
N THR A 190 -18.86 6.68 0.72
CA THR A 190 -19.63 7.74 0.08
C THR A 190 -18.77 8.97 -0.19
N LEU A 191 -19.09 9.68 -1.27
CA LEU A 191 -18.47 10.96 -1.59
C LEU A 191 -19.24 12.08 -0.90
N MET A 192 -18.81 12.50 0.29
CA MET A 192 -19.37 13.65 0.99
C MET A 192 -18.57 14.90 0.65
N LEU A 193 -19.16 15.83 -0.08
CA LEU A 193 -18.49 17.06 -0.54
C LEU A 193 -17.93 17.91 0.61
N ALA A 194 -18.64 17.97 1.73
CA ALA A 194 -18.20 18.75 2.90
C ALA A 194 -16.91 18.19 3.54
N SER A 195 -16.69 16.90 3.48
CA SER A 195 -15.47 16.24 4.01
C SER A 195 -14.38 16.15 2.97
N LEU A 196 -14.72 16.09 1.68
CA LEU A 196 -13.78 15.93 0.59
C LEU A 196 -12.84 17.14 0.42
N GLY A 197 -13.35 18.36 0.63
CA GLY A 197 -12.54 19.57 0.51
C GLY A 197 -11.32 19.56 1.44
N PRO A 198 -11.49 19.44 2.75
CA PRO A 198 -10.35 19.32 3.69
C PRO A 198 -9.41 18.16 3.37
N VAL A 199 -9.93 17.00 3.00
CA VAL A 199 -9.13 15.82 2.65
C VAL A 199 -8.24 16.07 1.44
N VAL A 200 -8.80 16.66 0.38
CA VAL A 200 -8.04 17.01 -0.83
C VAL A 200 -6.95 18.04 -0.51
N ILE A 201 -7.26 19.06 0.27
CA ILE A 201 -6.28 20.09 0.65
C ILE A 201 -5.13 19.46 1.43
N SER A 202 -5.40 18.62 2.41
CA SER A 202 -4.36 17.90 3.15
C SER A 202 -3.49 17.05 2.25
N ALA A 203 -4.09 16.32 1.32
CA ALA A 203 -3.37 15.45 0.40
C ALA A 203 -2.46 16.25 -0.55
N VAL A 204 -2.97 17.32 -1.13
CA VAL A 204 -2.20 18.17 -2.06
C VAL A 204 -1.07 18.89 -1.33
N ILE A 205 -1.32 19.46 -0.16
CA ILE A 205 -0.28 20.13 0.64
C ILE A 205 0.81 19.13 1.05
N ALA A 206 0.45 17.92 1.44
CA ALA A 206 1.42 16.88 1.77
C ALA A 206 2.29 16.51 0.55
N LEU A 207 1.70 16.38 -0.63
CA LEU A 207 2.44 16.14 -1.87
C LEU A 207 3.41 17.28 -2.17
N LEU A 208 2.95 18.53 -2.09
CA LEU A 208 3.78 19.70 -2.38
C LEU A 208 4.98 19.79 -1.43
N LEU A 209 4.78 19.56 -0.14
CA LEU A 209 5.88 19.52 0.81
C LEU A 209 6.85 18.37 0.54
N THR A 210 6.33 17.19 0.20
CA THR A 210 7.15 16.03 -0.17
C THR A 210 8.01 16.33 -1.40
N GLN A 211 7.44 16.95 -2.44
CA GLN A 211 8.17 17.37 -3.62
C GLN A 211 9.25 18.39 -3.30
N PHE A 212 8.95 19.36 -2.45
CA PHE A 212 9.91 20.36 -2.00
C PHE A 212 11.09 19.72 -1.26
N LEU A 213 10.83 18.78 -0.36
CA LEU A 213 11.86 18.06 0.41
C LEU A 213 12.71 17.15 -0.47
N ASN A 214 12.12 16.55 -1.50
CA ASN A 214 12.80 15.63 -2.41
C ASN A 214 13.42 16.31 -3.63
N GLY A 215 13.22 17.61 -3.80
CA GLY A 215 13.82 18.41 -4.87
C GLY A 215 13.21 18.22 -6.26
N GLY A 216 11.99 17.66 -6.40
CA GLY A 216 11.38 17.47 -7.71
C GLY A 216 9.93 17.00 -7.67
N ALA A 217 9.25 17.15 -8.79
CA ALA A 217 7.83 16.87 -9.01
C ALA A 217 7.60 15.64 -9.91
N ALA A 218 8.51 14.66 -9.88
CA ALA A 218 8.40 13.48 -10.72
C ALA A 218 7.33 12.50 -10.20
N PRO A 219 6.61 11.77 -11.09
CA PRO A 219 5.78 10.65 -10.69
C PRO A 219 6.60 9.58 -9.99
N LEU A 220 5.93 8.72 -9.19
CA LEU A 220 6.62 7.68 -8.44
C LEU A 220 7.32 6.67 -9.38
N TYR A 221 6.63 6.26 -10.46
CA TYR A 221 7.19 5.37 -11.49
C TYR A 221 7.43 6.13 -12.79
N HIS A 222 8.54 5.82 -13.44
CA HIS A 222 8.87 6.35 -14.78
C HIS A 222 8.40 5.34 -15.82
N VAL A 223 7.45 5.75 -16.65
CA VAL A 223 6.89 4.92 -17.73
C VAL A 223 6.83 5.76 -19.00
N VAL A 224 7.26 5.18 -20.12
CA VAL A 224 7.17 5.82 -21.44
C VAL A 224 6.25 4.96 -22.31
N LEU A 225 5.08 5.51 -22.66
CA LEU A 225 4.13 4.93 -23.60
C LEU A 225 3.88 5.93 -24.73
N GLN A 226 4.18 5.52 -25.96
CA GLN A 226 4.09 6.40 -27.13
C GLN A 226 2.93 6.03 -28.08
N GLN A 227 2.26 4.90 -27.86
CA GLN A 227 1.24 4.41 -28.77
C GLN A 227 -0.14 5.01 -28.51
N ASN A 228 -0.84 5.31 -29.59
CA ASN A 228 -2.27 5.58 -29.55
C ASN A 228 -3.04 4.28 -29.28
N LEU A 229 -4.02 4.35 -28.39
CA LEU A 229 -4.85 3.20 -28.05
C LEU A 229 -5.82 2.86 -29.19
N SER A 230 -5.81 1.62 -29.63
CA SER A 230 -6.74 1.07 -30.61
C SER A 230 -7.82 0.23 -29.93
N ALA A 231 -8.80 -0.22 -30.72
CA ALA A 231 -9.85 -1.13 -30.21
C ALA A 231 -9.27 -2.41 -29.61
N LEU A 232 -8.19 -2.94 -30.20
CA LEU A 232 -7.50 -4.13 -29.67
C LEU A 232 -6.91 -3.86 -28.26
N HIS A 233 -6.33 -2.68 -28.05
CA HIS A 233 -5.79 -2.30 -26.74
C HIS A 233 -6.89 -2.25 -25.67
N TYR A 234 -8.04 -1.63 -25.98
CA TYR A 234 -9.17 -1.58 -25.05
C TYR A 234 -9.74 -2.97 -24.76
N GLY A 235 -9.82 -3.84 -25.77
CA GLY A 235 -10.24 -5.24 -25.61
C GLY A 235 -9.30 -6.03 -24.69
N LEU A 236 -7.98 -5.87 -24.84
CA LEU A 236 -6.99 -6.50 -23.98
C LEU A 236 -7.01 -5.94 -22.57
N MET A 237 -7.22 -4.64 -22.40
CA MET A 237 -7.41 -4.03 -21.09
C MET A 237 -8.62 -4.64 -20.37
N LEU A 238 -9.74 -4.77 -21.05
CA LEU A 238 -10.94 -5.37 -20.46
C LEU A 238 -10.73 -6.86 -20.11
N ALA A 239 -10.07 -7.62 -20.96
CA ALA A 239 -9.72 -9.02 -20.69
C ALA A 239 -8.80 -9.13 -19.46
N THR A 240 -7.82 -8.25 -19.33
CA THR A 240 -6.96 -8.15 -18.15
C THR A 240 -7.77 -7.84 -16.89
N GLY A 241 -8.75 -6.95 -16.99
CA GLY A 241 -9.66 -6.62 -15.89
C GLY A 241 -10.50 -7.81 -15.43
N LEU A 242 -11.02 -8.60 -16.36
CA LEU A 242 -11.76 -9.82 -16.04
C LEU A 242 -10.86 -10.85 -15.34
N LEU A 243 -9.64 -11.03 -15.82
CA LEU A 243 -8.66 -11.91 -15.19
C LEU A 243 -8.34 -11.44 -13.78
N ALA A 244 -8.12 -10.14 -13.58
CA ALA A 244 -7.87 -9.56 -12.26
C ALA A 244 -9.04 -9.74 -11.31
N GLY A 245 -10.28 -9.60 -11.80
CA GLY A 245 -11.49 -9.84 -11.02
C GLY A 245 -11.63 -11.27 -10.52
N LEU A 246 -11.08 -12.24 -11.26
CA LEU A 246 -11.00 -13.64 -10.83
C LEU A 246 -9.82 -13.88 -9.87
N CYS A 247 -8.66 -13.29 -10.15
CA CYS A 247 -7.44 -13.51 -9.37
C CYS A 247 -7.44 -12.76 -8.03
N GLY A 248 -8.11 -11.61 -7.93
CA GLY A 248 -8.17 -10.83 -6.70
C GLY A 248 -8.71 -11.61 -5.51
N PRO A 249 -9.91 -12.21 -5.59
CA PRO A 249 -10.44 -13.04 -4.52
C PRO A 249 -9.56 -14.24 -4.19
N LEU A 250 -8.93 -14.86 -5.19
CA LEU A 250 -7.99 -15.95 -5.00
C LEU A 250 -6.77 -15.50 -4.19
N PHE A 251 -6.23 -14.33 -4.48
CA PHE A 251 -5.10 -13.77 -3.73
C PHE A 251 -5.47 -13.52 -2.25
N ILE A 252 -6.63 -12.94 -1.99
CA ILE A 252 -7.11 -12.71 -0.63
C ILE A 252 -7.29 -14.04 0.10
N TRP A 253 -7.86 -15.04 -0.57
CA TRP A 253 -8.02 -16.38 -0.01
C TRP A 253 -6.66 -17.02 0.32
N LEU A 254 -5.66 -16.85 -0.55
CA LEU A 254 -4.30 -17.35 -0.29
C LEU A 254 -3.66 -16.66 0.92
N MET A 255 -3.88 -15.36 1.10
CA MET A 255 -3.41 -14.63 2.27
C MET A 255 -4.05 -15.17 3.55
N ASP A 256 -5.35 -15.40 3.56
CA ASP A 256 -6.07 -15.96 4.69
C ASP A 256 -5.59 -17.39 5.00
N TYR A 257 -5.40 -18.19 3.99
CA TYR A 257 -4.91 -19.55 4.12
C TYR A 257 -3.50 -19.59 4.72
N SER A 258 -2.61 -18.70 4.26
CA SER A 258 -1.27 -18.56 4.80
C SER A 258 -1.29 -18.16 6.27
N HIS A 259 -2.10 -17.16 6.63
CA HIS A 259 -2.25 -16.72 8.01
C HIS A 259 -2.80 -17.85 8.89
N GLY A 260 -3.81 -18.56 8.44
CA GLY A 260 -4.36 -19.74 9.13
C GLY A 260 -3.32 -20.85 9.36
N GLY A 261 -2.43 -21.06 8.36
CA GLY A 261 -1.32 -22.00 8.47
C GLY A 261 -0.33 -21.61 9.57
N PHE A 262 0.05 -20.35 9.64
CA PHE A 262 0.95 -19.85 10.70
C PHE A 262 0.30 -19.93 12.08
N VAL A 263 -0.98 -19.60 12.19
CA VAL A 263 -1.73 -19.70 13.46
C VAL A 263 -1.78 -21.15 13.96
N LYS A 264 -1.94 -22.13 13.08
CA LYS A 264 -1.96 -23.57 13.44
C LYS A 264 -0.66 -24.07 14.04
N LEU A 265 0.47 -23.43 13.75
CA LEU A 265 1.77 -23.78 14.31
C LEU A 265 1.88 -23.42 15.79
N LYS A 266 0.99 -22.58 16.33
CA LYS A 266 0.94 -22.15 17.74
C LYS A 266 2.27 -21.59 18.26
N LEU A 267 3.02 -20.92 17.39
CA LEU A 267 4.29 -20.29 17.76
C LEU A 267 4.02 -18.95 18.45
N ALA A 268 4.88 -18.57 19.39
CA ALA A 268 4.89 -17.21 19.94
C ALA A 268 5.24 -16.21 18.82
N PRO A 269 4.79 -14.95 18.91
CA PRO A 269 5.05 -13.94 17.86
C PRO A 269 6.51 -13.82 17.43
N PRO A 270 7.54 -13.84 18.31
CA PRO A 270 8.92 -13.77 17.87
C PRO A 270 9.32 -14.90 16.91
N TRP A 271 8.92 -16.11 17.23
CA TRP A 271 9.24 -17.29 16.42
C TRP A 271 8.41 -17.36 15.13
N GLN A 272 7.17 -16.92 15.17
CA GLN A 272 6.31 -16.87 14.01
C GLN A 272 6.85 -15.89 12.95
N LEU A 273 7.21 -14.68 13.35
CA LEU A 273 7.80 -13.69 12.44
C LEU A 273 9.20 -14.13 11.97
N ALA A 274 9.99 -14.79 12.82
CA ALA A 274 11.28 -15.32 12.43
C ALA A 274 11.13 -16.41 11.36
N LEU A 275 10.14 -17.29 11.47
CA LEU A 275 9.86 -18.30 10.45
C LEU A 275 9.44 -17.67 9.13
N GLY A 276 8.55 -16.67 9.17
CA GLY A 276 8.17 -15.92 7.97
C GLY A 276 9.37 -15.25 7.31
N GLY A 277 10.23 -14.61 8.09
CA GLY A 277 11.48 -14.03 7.61
C GLY A 277 12.46 -15.06 7.04
N LEU A 278 12.55 -16.24 7.63
CA LEU A 278 13.38 -17.33 7.12
C LEU A 278 12.90 -17.83 5.74
N ILE A 279 11.59 -17.91 5.54
CA ILE A 279 11.02 -18.29 4.24
C ILE A 279 11.38 -17.23 3.19
N VAL A 280 11.24 -15.95 3.53
CA VAL A 280 11.64 -14.85 2.63
C VAL A 280 13.12 -14.91 2.30
N GLY A 281 13.96 -15.13 3.31
CA GLY A 281 15.41 -15.29 3.13
C GLY A 281 15.77 -16.47 2.23
N GLY A 282 15.10 -17.60 2.42
CA GLY A 282 15.27 -18.78 1.57
C GLY A 282 14.88 -18.53 0.11
N LEU A 283 13.77 -17.83 -0.12
CA LEU A 283 13.34 -17.42 -1.46
C LEU A 283 14.31 -16.40 -2.08
N SER A 284 14.95 -15.57 -1.27
CA SER A 284 15.95 -14.60 -1.75
C SER A 284 17.23 -15.25 -2.27
N LEU A 285 17.51 -16.50 -1.89
CA LEU A 285 18.61 -17.26 -2.47
C LEU A 285 18.34 -17.66 -3.92
N ILE A 286 17.07 -17.82 -4.28
CA ILE A 286 16.65 -18.07 -5.67
C ILE A 286 16.66 -16.77 -6.46
N THR A 287 16.04 -15.72 -5.91
CA THR A 287 16.03 -14.39 -6.52
C THR A 287 16.02 -13.30 -5.46
N PRO A 288 16.96 -12.34 -5.47
CA PRO A 288 16.97 -11.23 -4.52
C PRO A 288 15.82 -10.25 -4.72
N ALA A 289 15.08 -10.35 -5.81
CA ALA A 289 13.91 -9.51 -6.11
C ALA A 289 12.76 -9.66 -5.11
N VAL A 290 12.76 -10.69 -4.25
CA VAL A 290 11.72 -10.91 -3.23
C VAL A 290 11.80 -9.93 -2.07
N TRP A 291 12.94 -9.30 -1.83
CA TRP A 291 13.11 -8.35 -0.74
C TRP A 291 12.31 -7.06 -0.97
N GLY A 292 11.68 -6.59 0.08
CA GLY A 292 10.96 -5.32 0.09
C GLY A 292 9.56 -5.38 -0.49
N ASN A 293 9.02 -4.21 -0.78
CA ASN A 293 7.64 -4.05 -1.27
C ASN A 293 7.45 -4.28 -2.78
N GLY A 294 8.54 -4.52 -3.50
CA GLY A 294 8.49 -4.72 -4.95
C GLY A 294 8.62 -3.45 -5.80
N TYR A 295 8.83 -2.29 -5.19
CA TYR A 295 8.93 -1.01 -5.91
C TYR A 295 9.99 -1.04 -7.02
N SER A 296 11.22 -1.42 -6.70
CA SER A 296 12.33 -1.42 -7.67
C SER A 296 12.14 -2.45 -8.78
N VAL A 297 11.52 -3.58 -8.49
CA VAL A 297 11.20 -4.61 -9.47
C VAL A 297 10.13 -4.13 -10.44
N VAL A 298 9.07 -3.52 -9.92
CA VAL A 298 8.01 -2.91 -10.75
C VAL A 298 8.60 -1.85 -11.66
N GLN A 299 9.44 -0.96 -11.13
CA GLN A 299 10.09 0.09 -11.93
C GLN A 299 10.97 -0.50 -13.04
N SER A 300 11.75 -1.51 -12.74
CA SER A 300 12.58 -2.19 -13.75
C SER A 300 11.74 -2.82 -14.86
N TYR A 301 10.64 -3.47 -14.51
CA TYR A 301 9.76 -4.14 -15.48
C TYR A 301 8.95 -3.16 -16.32
N LEU A 302 8.62 -2.00 -15.79
CA LEU A 302 7.96 -0.93 -16.53
C LEU A 302 8.90 -0.27 -17.55
N LEU A 303 10.19 -0.24 -17.29
CA LEU A 303 11.19 0.26 -18.23
C LEU A 303 11.54 -0.77 -19.32
N LEU A 304 11.76 -2.03 -18.92
CA LEU A 304 12.07 -3.14 -19.81
C LEU A 304 11.38 -4.41 -19.31
N PRO A 305 10.30 -4.85 -19.98
CA PRO A 305 9.62 -6.08 -19.60
C PRO A 305 10.54 -7.29 -19.63
N PRO A 306 10.51 -8.18 -18.63
CA PRO A 306 11.35 -9.36 -18.58
C PRO A 306 10.85 -10.44 -19.52
N SER A 307 11.68 -11.47 -19.78
CA SER A 307 11.26 -12.67 -20.47
C SER A 307 10.18 -13.41 -19.66
N GLY A 308 9.32 -14.16 -20.34
CA GLY A 308 8.23 -14.88 -19.68
C GLY A 308 8.71 -15.86 -18.60
N ALA A 309 9.80 -16.58 -18.85
CA ALA A 309 10.38 -17.52 -17.88
C ALA A 309 10.89 -16.83 -16.61
N LEU A 310 11.60 -15.72 -16.76
CA LEU A 310 12.09 -14.92 -15.63
C LEU A 310 10.92 -14.35 -14.84
N LEU A 311 9.90 -13.83 -15.53
CA LEU A 311 8.71 -13.24 -14.92
C LEU A 311 7.94 -14.26 -14.08
N VAL A 312 7.74 -15.47 -14.59
CA VAL A 312 7.07 -16.56 -13.85
C VAL A 312 7.85 -16.90 -12.57
N GLY A 313 9.16 -17.06 -12.67
CA GLY A 313 10.01 -17.37 -11.53
C GLY A 313 9.97 -16.31 -10.45
N VAL A 314 10.15 -15.04 -10.82
CA VAL A 314 10.09 -13.92 -9.88
C VAL A 314 8.68 -13.75 -9.29
N PHE A 315 7.65 -13.92 -10.11
CA PHE A 315 6.26 -13.83 -9.65
C PHE A 315 5.93 -14.87 -8.57
N ILE A 316 6.29 -16.14 -8.80
CA ILE A 316 6.04 -17.22 -7.84
C ILE A 316 6.82 -16.96 -6.55
N CYS A 317 8.11 -16.65 -6.64
CA CYS A 317 8.94 -16.39 -5.46
C CYS A 317 8.43 -15.18 -4.67
N LYS A 318 8.08 -14.10 -5.35
CA LYS A 318 7.56 -12.88 -4.72
C LYS A 318 6.19 -13.13 -4.07
N LEU A 319 5.31 -13.84 -4.73
CA LEU A 319 4.01 -14.20 -4.18
C LEU A 319 4.16 -15.01 -2.90
N LEU A 320 5.00 -16.03 -2.90
CA LEU A 320 5.28 -16.85 -1.72
C LEU A 320 5.90 -16.01 -0.59
N ALA A 321 6.81 -15.09 -0.92
CA ALA A 321 7.41 -14.19 0.05
C ALA A 321 6.39 -13.24 0.68
N VAL A 322 5.49 -12.68 -0.11
CA VAL A 322 4.40 -11.81 0.37
C VAL A 322 3.44 -12.59 1.28
N LEU A 323 3.07 -13.80 0.88
CA LEU A 323 2.22 -14.66 1.70
C LEU A 323 2.88 -15.05 3.02
N ALA A 324 4.17 -15.35 3.02
CA ALA A 324 4.91 -15.68 4.23
C ALA A 324 5.05 -14.46 5.15
N SER A 325 5.39 -13.30 4.63
CA SER A 325 5.52 -12.07 5.41
C SER A 325 4.19 -11.63 6.01
N SER A 326 3.14 -11.58 5.20
CA SER A 326 1.81 -11.20 5.65
C SER A 326 1.20 -12.24 6.60
N GLY A 327 1.31 -13.53 6.26
CA GLY A 327 0.75 -14.62 7.06
C GLY A 327 1.40 -14.76 8.41
N SER A 328 2.70 -14.50 8.53
CA SER A 328 3.44 -14.56 9.80
C SER A 328 3.06 -13.44 10.76
N GLY A 329 2.31 -12.44 10.32
CA GLY A 329 1.90 -11.30 11.13
C GLY A 329 2.90 -10.15 11.14
N ALA A 330 3.85 -10.11 10.20
CA ALA A 330 4.77 -9.00 10.07
C ALA A 330 3.97 -7.70 9.86
N PRO A 331 4.20 -6.66 10.69
CA PRO A 331 3.46 -5.41 10.57
C PRO A 331 3.90 -4.65 9.32
N GLY A 332 2.96 -4.36 8.45
CA GLY A 332 3.21 -3.62 7.21
C GLY A 332 2.01 -3.68 6.29
N GLY A 333 2.04 -2.84 5.24
CA GLY A 333 0.99 -2.78 4.24
C GLY A 333 1.15 -3.83 3.16
N VAL A 334 0.02 -4.27 2.59
CA VAL A 334 -0.01 -5.20 1.46
C VAL A 334 -0.34 -4.51 0.14
N PHE A 335 -0.52 -3.21 0.16
CA PHE A 335 -0.92 -2.41 -1.00
C PHE A 335 0.12 -2.47 -2.13
N THR A 336 1.38 -2.12 -1.84
CA THR A 336 2.45 -2.12 -2.85
C THR A 336 2.80 -3.53 -3.34
N PRO A 337 2.90 -4.56 -2.48
CA PRO A 337 3.01 -5.94 -2.96
C PRO A 337 1.86 -6.37 -3.88
N THR A 338 0.64 -5.93 -3.60
CA THR A 338 -0.52 -6.17 -4.48
C THR A 338 -0.33 -5.55 -5.86
N LEU A 339 0.26 -4.37 -5.95
CA LEU A 339 0.61 -3.74 -7.23
C LEU A 339 1.60 -4.59 -8.03
N PHE A 340 2.59 -5.16 -7.39
CA PHE A 340 3.53 -6.08 -8.06
C PHE A 340 2.82 -7.32 -8.61
N VAL A 341 1.95 -7.92 -7.83
CA VAL A 341 1.17 -9.10 -8.27
C VAL A 341 0.31 -8.75 -9.48
N GLY A 342 -0.35 -7.60 -9.47
CA GLY A 342 -1.14 -7.11 -10.60
C GLY A 342 -0.30 -6.85 -11.85
N LEU A 343 0.85 -6.24 -11.72
CA LEU A 343 1.79 -6.02 -12.82
C LEU A 343 2.24 -7.34 -13.44
N ALA A 344 2.68 -8.27 -12.62
CA ALA A 344 3.15 -9.58 -13.08
C ALA A 344 2.04 -10.37 -13.78
N MET A 345 0.83 -10.36 -13.23
CA MET A 345 -0.34 -10.98 -13.85
C MET A 345 -0.64 -10.37 -15.22
N GLY A 346 -0.65 -9.04 -15.34
CA GLY A 346 -0.90 -8.35 -16.60
C GLY A 346 0.17 -8.63 -17.64
N MET A 347 1.45 -8.63 -17.25
CA MET A 347 2.55 -8.95 -18.15
C MET A 347 2.58 -10.42 -18.57
N LEU A 348 2.25 -11.36 -17.67
CA LEU A 348 2.10 -12.78 -18.02
C LEU A 348 0.96 -12.99 -19.00
N PHE A 349 -0.16 -12.28 -18.81
CA PHE A 349 -1.25 -12.33 -19.79
C PHE A 349 -0.84 -11.74 -21.13
N ALA A 350 -0.01 -10.69 -21.16
CA ALA A 350 0.57 -10.16 -22.39
C ALA A 350 1.47 -11.19 -23.08
N CYS A 351 2.31 -11.91 -22.37
CA CYS A 351 3.12 -13.00 -22.91
C CYS A 351 2.26 -14.12 -23.52
N PHE A 352 1.17 -14.47 -22.83
CA PHE A 352 0.22 -15.47 -23.34
C PHE A 352 -0.49 -14.97 -24.60
N SER A 353 -0.90 -13.71 -24.65
CA SER A 353 -1.60 -13.13 -25.80
C SER A 353 -0.71 -13.03 -27.05
N ARG A 354 0.62 -12.93 -26.88
CA ARG A 354 1.57 -12.94 -28.02
C ARG A 354 1.57 -14.24 -28.81
N LEU A 355 1.09 -15.34 -28.24
CA LEU A 355 0.95 -16.61 -28.95
C LEU A 355 -0.14 -16.56 -30.03
N TRP A 356 -1.10 -15.66 -29.89
CA TRP A 356 -2.30 -15.56 -30.77
C TRP A 356 -2.41 -14.22 -31.49
N LEU A 357 -1.83 -13.14 -30.90
CA LEU A 357 -1.96 -11.79 -31.40
C LEU A 357 -0.58 -11.14 -31.54
N PRO A 358 -0.40 -10.21 -32.51
CA PRO A 358 0.83 -9.44 -32.59
C PRO A 358 0.97 -8.59 -31.32
N GLY A 359 2.16 -8.60 -30.70
CA GLY A 359 2.44 -7.88 -29.48
C GLY A 359 3.79 -7.20 -29.52
N SER A 360 3.91 -6.10 -28.76
CA SER A 360 5.13 -5.34 -28.57
C SER A 360 5.45 -5.22 -27.08
N GLU A 361 6.64 -4.72 -26.75
CA GLU A 361 7.02 -4.41 -25.38
C GLU A 361 6.10 -3.36 -24.76
N GLU A 362 5.68 -2.35 -25.53
CA GLU A 362 4.73 -1.34 -25.07
C GLU A 362 3.36 -1.93 -24.70
N MET A 363 2.89 -2.93 -25.44
CA MET A 363 1.66 -3.65 -25.11
C MET A 363 1.82 -4.41 -23.80
N ALA A 364 2.97 -5.02 -23.54
CA ALA A 364 3.25 -5.67 -22.26
C ALA A 364 3.25 -4.68 -21.09
N ILE A 365 3.84 -3.51 -21.27
CA ILE A 365 3.83 -2.44 -20.28
C ILE A 365 2.40 -1.94 -20.02
N MET A 366 1.63 -1.69 -21.07
CA MET A 366 0.24 -1.27 -20.95
C MET A 366 -0.62 -2.30 -20.22
N MET A 367 -0.49 -3.57 -20.56
CA MET A 367 -1.20 -4.65 -19.87
C MET A 367 -0.73 -4.83 -18.44
N GLY A 368 0.55 -4.61 -18.15
CA GLY A 368 1.09 -4.58 -16.81
C GLY A 368 0.48 -3.47 -15.97
N LEU A 369 0.40 -2.25 -16.48
CA LEU A 369 -0.25 -1.12 -15.81
C LEU A 369 -1.75 -1.39 -15.59
N THR A 370 -2.43 -1.93 -16.59
CA THR A 370 -3.83 -2.33 -16.48
C THR A 370 -4.03 -3.41 -15.42
N GLY A 371 -3.13 -4.38 -15.34
CA GLY A 371 -3.12 -5.41 -14.31
C GLY A 371 -2.92 -4.83 -12.91
N MET A 372 -2.03 -3.87 -12.74
CA MET A 372 -1.84 -3.15 -11.47
C MET A 372 -3.14 -2.49 -11.01
N ALA A 373 -3.76 -1.71 -11.89
CA ALA A 373 -4.99 -0.99 -11.58
C ALA A 373 -6.16 -1.94 -11.31
N ALA A 374 -6.40 -2.89 -12.19
CA ALA A 374 -7.52 -3.83 -12.10
C ALA A 374 -7.39 -4.79 -10.91
N PHE A 375 -6.19 -5.27 -10.61
CA PHE A 375 -5.94 -6.13 -9.46
C PHE A 375 -6.11 -5.37 -8.14
N LEU A 376 -5.65 -4.13 -8.10
CA LEU A 376 -5.89 -3.25 -6.95
C LEU A 376 -7.39 -3.01 -6.75
N ALA A 377 -8.14 -2.73 -7.82
CA ALA A 377 -9.61 -2.58 -7.76
C ALA A 377 -10.31 -3.86 -7.30
N ALA A 378 -9.85 -5.03 -7.76
CA ALA A 378 -10.41 -6.31 -7.37
C ALA A 378 -10.19 -6.65 -5.89
N THR A 379 -9.04 -6.28 -5.33
CA THR A 379 -8.70 -6.56 -3.93
C THR A 379 -9.25 -5.53 -2.97
N THR A 380 -9.24 -4.25 -3.33
CA THR A 380 -9.69 -3.15 -2.45
C THR A 380 -11.17 -2.80 -2.61
N HIS A 381 -11.81 -3.22 -3.69
CA HIS A 381 -13.17 -2.83 -4.09
C HIS A 381 -13.35 -1.31 -4.27
N ALA A 382 -12.31 -0.64 -4.69
CA ALA A 382 -12.27 0.80 -4.92
C ALA A 382 -11.80 1.11 -6.34
N PRO A 383 -12.68 1.02 -7.35
CA PRO A 383 -12.28 1.16 -8.76
C PRO A 383 -11.83 2.55 -9.15
N ILE A 384 -12.43 3.61 -8.61
CA ILE A 384 -12.06 4.99 -8.94
C ILE A 384 -10.70 5.30 -8.33
N MET A 385 -10.49 4.97 -7.06
CA MET A 385 -9.21 5.14 -6.39
C MET A 385 -8.09 4.39 -7.12
N SER A 386 -8.34 3.13 -7.49
CA SER A 386 -7.35 2.29 -8.17
C SER A 386 -6.96 2.86 -9.54
N THR A 387 -7.91 3.33 -10.31
CA THR A 387 -7.66 3.98 -11.60
C THR A 387 -6.79 5.22 -11.43
N LEU A 388 -7.18 6.12 -10.54
CA LEU A 388 -6.43 7.37 -10.32
C LEU A 388 -5.07 7.10 -9.68
N MET A 389 -4.96 6.10 -8.82
CA MET A 389 -3.68 5.70 -8.24
C MET A 389 -2.65 5.38 -9.32
N ILE A 390 -3.00 4.54 -10.27
CA ILE A 390 -2.09 4.16 -11.34
C ILE A 390 -1.80 5.34 -12.28
N CYS A 391 -2.80 6.14 -12.62
CA CYS A 391 -2.60 7.33 -13.45
C CYS A 391 -1.65 8.34 -12.78
N GLU A 392 -1.83 8.62 -11.50
CA GLU A 392 -0.98 9.56 -10.76
C GLU A 392 0.42 9.02 -10.47
N MET A 393 0.53 7.73 -10.14
CA MET A 393 1.83 7.10 -9.85
C MET A 393 2.72 7.02 -11.09
N THR A 394 2.14 6.90 -12.28
CA THR A 394 2.87 6.68 -13.53
C THR A 394 2.86 7.89 -14.45
N GLY A 395 1.98 8.86 -14.22
CA GLY A 395 1.79 10.02 -15.11
C GLY A 395 1.09 9.67 -16.42
N GLN A 396 0.54 8.48 -16.58
CA GLN A 396 -0.07 7.99 -17.83
C GLN A 396 -1.59 8.23 -17.82
N TYR A 397 -2.02 9.46 -18.05
CA TYR A 397 -3.45 9.83 -18.03
C TYR A 397 -4.20 9.43 -19.30
N THR A 398 -3.52 9.12 -20.38
CA THR A 398 -4.17 8.63 -21.61
C THR A 398 -4.87 7.30 -21.40
N LEU A 399 -4.44 6.51 -20.43
CA LEU A 399 -5.05 5.24 -20.07
C LEU A 399 -6.32 5.39 -19.21
N LEU A 400 -6.61 6.60 -18.72
CA LEU A 400 -7.67 6.84 -17.73
C LEU A 400 -9.04 6.26 -18.14
N PRO A 401 -9.59 6.51 -19.35
CA PRO A 401 -10.90 5.96 -19.70
C PRO A 401 -10.92 4.42 -19.72
N GLY A 402 -9.91 3.82 -20.33
CA GLY A 402 -9.79 2.37 -20.38
C GLY A 402 -9.59 1.73 -19.02
N LEU A 403 -8.74 2.31 -18.19
CA LEU A 403 -8.52 1.83 -16.82
C LEU A 403 -9.78 1.96 -15.95
N LEU A 404 -10.54 3.03 -16.13
CA LEU A 404 -11.75 3.25 -15.33
C LEU A 404 -12.79 2.16 -15.60
N ILE A 405 -13.08 1.88 -16.86
CA ILE A 405 -13.99 0.79 -17.26
C ILE A 405 -13.46 -0.56 -16.75
N THR A 406 -12.19 -0.82 -16.97
CA THR A 406 -11.55 -2.08 -16.57
C THR A 406 -11.59 -2.30 -15.07
N CYS A 407 -11.29 -1.26 -14.28
CA CYS A 407 -11.33 -1.33 -12.82
C CYS A 407 -12.74 -1.52 -12.27
N VAL A 408 -13.75 -0.87 -12.87
CA VAL A 408 -15.15 -1.05 -12.48
C VAL A 408 -15.58 -2.49 -12.74
N VAL A 409 -15.30 -3.03 -13.92
CA VAL A 409 -15.63 -4.42 -14.26
C VAL A 409 -14.93 -5.41 -13.33
N SER A 410 -13.64 -5.20 -13.08
CA SER A 410 -12.85 -6.03 -12.19
C SER A 410 -13.38 -6.00 -10.75
N SER A 411 -13.70 -4.82 -10.24
CA SER A 411 -14.28 -4.66 -8.91
C SER A 411 -15.64 -5.33 -8.77
N VAL A 412 -16.52 -5.17 -9.73
CA VAL A 412 -17.84 -5.80 -9.72
C VAL A 412 -17.70 -7.32 -9.73
N LEU A 413 -16.88 -7.88 -10.63
CA LEU A 413 -16.66 -9.32 -10.71
C LEU A 413 -16.07 -9.86 -9.39
N SER A 414 -15.09 -9.17 -8.82
CA SER A 414 -14.49 -9.57 -7.55
C SER A 414 -15.50 -9.56 -6.41
N ARG A 415 -16.38 -8.56 -6.35
CA ARG A 415 -17.43 -8.46 -5.31
C ARG A 415 -18.46 -9.58 -5.42
N THR A 416 -18.77 -10.05 -6.62
CA THR A 416 -19.69 -11.18 -6.78
C THR A 416 -19.10 -12.49 -6.27
N LEU A 417 -17.78 -12.65 -6.35
CA LEU A 417 -17.05 -13.82 -5.87
C LEU A 417 -16.70 -13.73 -4.38
N ARG A 418 -16.39 -12.52 -3.89
CA ARG A 418 -16.06 -12.27 -2.48
C ARG A 418 -16.55 -10.87 -2.08
N ARG A 419 -17.41 -10.80 -1.07
CA ARG A 419 -17.98 -9.54 -0.59
C ARG A 419 -16.99 -8.66 0.18
N ASP A 420 -16.06 -9.28 0.90
CA ASP A 420 -15.13 -8.56 1.75
C ASP A 420 -13.87 -8.16 0.99
N SER A 421 -13.47 -6.89 1.14
CA SER A 421 -12.21 -6.40 0.60
C SER A 421 -11.03 -6.84 1.46
N ILE A 422 -9.80 -6.68 0.94
CA ILE A 422 -8.57 -6.96 1.67
C ILE A 422 -8.46 -6.17 2.98
N TYR A 423 -9.04 -4.97 3.04
CA TYR A 423 -9.02 -4.13 4.25
C TYR A 423 -10.05 -4.54 5.29
N ARG A 424 -11.25 -4.94 4.90
CA ARG A 424 -12.31 -5.33 5.84
C ARG A 424 -12.04 -6.63 6.57
N HIS A 425 -11.25 -7.50 5.97
CA HIS A 425 -10.89 -8.76 6.60
C HIS A 425 -10.04 -8.56 7.87
N HIS A 426 -9.13 -7.59 7.84
CA HIS A 426 -8.31 -7.28 9.01
C HIS A 426 -9.10 -6.67 10.18
N VAL A 427 -10.20 -5.97 9.92
CA VAL A 427 -11.05 -5.39 10.97
C VAL A 427 -11.89 -6.45 11.66
N ALA A 428 -12.37 -7.46 10.93
CA ALA A 428 -13.20 -8.55 11.47
C ALA A 428 -12.43 -9.51 12.41
N GLU A 429 -11.11 -9.60 12.26
CA GLU A 429 -10.28 -10.45 13.13
C GLU A 429 -9.98 -9.82 14.51
N HIS A 430 -10.25 -8.52 14.67
CA HIS A 430 -10.01 -7.78 15.91
C HIS A 430 -11.28 -7.44 16.70
N VAL A 431 -12.46 -7.85 16.23
CA VAL A 431 -13.75 -7.75 16.92
C VAL A 431 -14.16 -9.12 17.44
#